data_b209a07bbd0efa9d4b5c0d05679b152b
#
_entry.id   b209a07bbd0efa9d4b5c0d05679b152b
#
_cell.length_a   1.000
_cell.length_b   1.000
_cell.length_c   1.000
_cell.angle_alpha   90.00
_cell.angle_beta   90.00
_cell.angle_gamma   90.00
#
_symmetry.space_group_name_H-M   'P 1'
#
loop_
_entity.id
_entity.type
_entity.pdbx_description
1 polymer ?
#
loop_
_entity_poly.entity_id
_entity_poly.type
_entity_poly.pdbx_seq_one_letter_code
_entity_poly.pdbx_strand_id
1 'polypeptide(L)'
;MEKSKTPRLLEKYRNEITPQLMETFKVKNRFAVPRLDKIVVNMGVGEALTDIKILDKAMEELGVITGQKPIIRRAKKAIANFKIRKGQPIACKVTLRRAMMYEFMDRLINVAMPRIRDFRGVPMDSFDQAGNYTLGLNEQIIFPEIEYDRITRAQGMDITFVIKYAKSKDQAKELLKLFGMPFKESKE
;
A
#
# COMPACT_ATOMS: atom_id res chain seq x y z
N MET A 1 -18.71 -25.66 -1.06
CA MET A 1 -18.29 -24.23 -1.00
C MET A 1 -17.55 -24.02 0.30
N GLU A 2 -16.22 -23.98 0.26
CA GLU A 2 -15.43 -23.59 1.43
C GLU A 2 -15.80 -22.16 1.83
N LYS A 3 -16.21 -21.98 3.09
CA LYS A 3 -16.41 -20.64 3.66
C LYS A 3 -15.08 -19.90 3.53
N SER A 4 -15.03 -18.83 2.76
CA SER A 4 -13.84 -17.99 2.67
C SER A 4 -13.43 -17.59 4.08
N LYS A 5 -12.28 -18.08 4.52
CA LYS A 5 -11.75 -17.78 5.86
C LYS A 5 -11.61 -16.27 5.99
N THR A 6 -12.17 -15.69 7.02
CA THR A 6 -12.04 -14.26 7.30
C THR A 6 -10.54 -13.92 7.44
N PRO A 7 -10.02 -12.85 6.79
CA PRO A 7 -8.62 -12.46 6.91
C PRO A 7 -8.22 -12.23 8.36
N ARG A 8 -7.05 -12.75 8.76
CA ARG A 8 -6.52 -12.67 10.13
C ARG A 8 -6.49 -11.23 10.66
N LEU A 9 -6.02 -10.28 9.86
CA LEU A 9 -5.96 -8.87 10.26
C LEU A 9 -7.35 -8.23 10.40
N LEU A 10 -8.36 -8.70 9.65
CA LEU A 10 -9.74 -8.22 9.83
C LEU A 10 -10.32 -8.71 11.16
N GLU A 11 -10.04 -9.95 11.54
CA GLU A 11 -10.45 -10.49 12.86
C GLU A 11 -9.74 -9.73 13.98
N LYS A 12 -8.43 -9.53 13.88
CA LYS A 12 -7.65 -8.72 14.81
C LYS A 12 -8.21 -7.31 14.95
N TYR A 13 -8.55 -6.66 13.83
CA TYR A 13 -9.15 -5.33 13.85
C TYR A 13 -10.47 -5.30 14.64
N ARG A 14 -11.35 -6.30 14.44
CA ARG A 14 -12.66 -6.35 15.08
C ARG A 14 -12.60 -6.65 16.58
N ASN A 15 -11.71 -7.58 16.96
CA ASN A 15 -11.70 -8.14 18.30
C ASN A 15 -10.72 -7.43 19.26
N GLU A 16 -9.60 -6.90 18.73
CA GLU A 16 -8.53 -6.32 19.53
C GLU A 16 -8.36 -4.82 19.27
N ILE A 17 -8.14 -4.42 18.00
CA ILE A 17 -7.76 -3.05 17.66
C ILE A 17 -8.92 -2.08 17.91
N THR A 18 -10.14 -2.44 17.54
CA THR A 18 -11.31 -1.55 17.72
C THR A 18 -11.55 -1.20 19.18
N PRO A 19 -11.60 -2.16 20.15
CA PRO A 19 -11.75 -1.82 21.57
C PRO A 19 -10.61 -0.95 22.09
N GLN A 20 -9.35 -1.26 21.75
CA GLN A 20 -8.18 -0.48 22.17
C GLN A 20 -8.24 0.97 21.68
N LEU A 21 -8.58 1.20 20.42
CA LEU A 21 -8.74 2.55 19.88
C LEU A 21 -9.91 3.31 20.53
N MET A 22 -11.01 2.61 20.86
CA MET A 22 -12.14 3.22 21.59
C MET A 22 -11.71 3.72 22.97
N GLU A 23 -10.93 2.93 23.69
CA GLU A 23 -10.43 3.27 25.01
C GLU A 23 -9.39 4.40 24.93
N THR A 24 -8.38 4.27 24.08
CA THR A 24 -7.28 5.25 23.93
C THR A 24 -7.78 6.64 23.54
N PHE A 25 -8.72 6.70 22.59
CA PHE A 25 -9.25 7.96 22.06
C PHE A 25 -10.62 8.35 22.62
N LYS A 26 -11.13 7.61 23.62
CA LYS A 26 -12.43 7.85 24.29
C LYS A 26 -13.59 7.99 23.30
N VAL A 27 -13.59 7.16 22.25
CA VAL A 27 -14.63 7.16 21.21
C VAL A 27 -15.78 6.29 21.65
N LYS A 28 -16.98 6.86 21.87
CA LYS A 28 -18.16 6.10 22.31
C LYS A 28 -18.80 5.24 21.19
N ASN A 29 -18.71 5.70 19.94
CA ASN A 29 -19.34 5.03 18.81
C ASN A 29 -18.33 4.16 18.05
N ARG A 30 -18.55 2.83 18.04
CA ARG A 30 -17.71 1.87 17.31
C ARG A 30 -17.55 2.19 15.82
N PHE A 31 -18.56 2.79 15.19
CA PHE A 31 -18.51 3.15 13.77
C PHE A 31 -17.70 4.41 13.47
N ALA A 32 -17.38 5.20 14.50
CA ALA A 32 -16.54 6.39 14.39
C ALA A 32 -15.04 6.10 14.65
N VAL A 33 -14.69 4.83 14.90
CA VAL A 33 -13.30 4.41 15.10
C VAL A 33 -12.55 4.44 13.76
N PRO A 34 -11.30 4.90 13.72
CA PRO A 34 -10.46 4.85 12.53
C PRO A 34 -10.38 3.45 11.92
N ARG A 35 -10.53 3.37 10.60
CA ARG A 35 -10.44 2.08 9.88
C ARG A 35 -9.78 2.23 8.53
N LEU A 36 -9.16 1.17 8.05
CA LEU A 36 -8.71 1.08 6.66
C LEU A 36 -9.91 1.05 5.71
N ASP A 37 -9.89 1.90 4.70
CA ASP A 37 -10.89 1.93 3.62
C ASP A 37 -10.42 1.18 2.39
N LYS A 38 -9.17 1.43 2.00
CA LYS A 38 -8.52 0.83 0.83
C LYS A 38 -7.01 0.95 0.94
N ILE A 39 -6.31 0.07 0.22
CA ILE A 39 -4.89 0.21 -0.09
C ILE A 39 -4.77 0.47 -1.58
N VAL A 40 -3.98 1.45 -1.94
CA VAL A 40 -3.70 1.82 -3.33
C VAL A 40 -2.24 1.53 -3.60
N VAL A 41 -1.96 0.65 -4.56
CA VAL A 41 -0.61 0.38 -5.04
C VAL A 41 -0.44 1.02 -6.41
N ASN A 42 0.56 1.85 -6.57
CA ASN A 42 0.88 2.55 -7.81
C ASN A 42 2.33 2.30 -8.22
N MET A 43 2.55 1.88 -9.45
CA MET A 43 3.87 1.76 -10.04
C MET A 43 4.01 2.81 -11.14
N GLY A 44 4.90 3.77 -10.95
CA GLY A 44 5.24 4.77 -11.97
C GLY A 44 6.27 4.20 -12.93
N VAL A 45 5.92 4.11 -14.21
CA VAL A 45 6.78 3.55 -15.27
C VAL A 45 7.03 4.63 -16.30
N GLY A 46 8.00 5.51 -16.03
CA GLY A 46 8.35 6.61 -16.93
C GLY A 46 8.86 6.16 -18.31
N GLU A 47 9.54 5.02 -18.37
CA GLU A 47 10.07 4.43 -19.59
C GLU A 47 9.02 3.83 -20.51
N ALA A 48 7.79 3.66 -20.04
CA ALA A 48 6.65 3.31 -20.89
C ALA A 48 6.41 4.32 -22.04
N LEU A 49 7.04 5.50 -21.96
CA LEU A 49 7.03 6.51 -23.03
C LEU A 49 7.83 6.06 -24.25
N THR A 50 8.87 5.25 -24.04
CA THR A 50 9.75 4.74 -25.11
C THR A 50 9.37 3.32 -25.50
N ASP A 51 9.05 2.47 -24.53
CA ASP A 51 8.63 1.08 -24.78
C ASP A 51 7.44 0.70 -23.89
N ILE A 52 6.30 0.52 -24.52
CA ILE A 52 5.04 0.15 -23.84
C ILE A 52 5.10 -1.27 -23.21
N LYS A 53 5.96 -2.16 -23.74
CA LYS A 53 6.12 -3.53 -23.19
C LYS A 53 6.63 -3.52 -21.76
N ILE A 54 7.36 -2.49 -21.34
CA ILE A 54 7.83 -2.33 -19.96
C ILE A 54 6.61 -2.13 -19.02
N LEU A 55 5.62 -1.37 -19.47
CA LEU A 55 4.40 -1.16 -18.70
C LEU A 55 3.57 -2.44 -18.63
N ASP A 56 3.48 -3.22 -19.69
CA ASP A 56 2.74 -4.48 -19.71
C ASP A 56 3.35 -5.48 -18.71
N LYS A 57 4.67 -5.59 -18.67
CA LYS A 57 5.38 -6.39 -17.65
C LYS A 57 5.12 -5.89 -16.22
N ALA A 58 5.21 -4.58 -15.98
CA ALA A 58 4.90 -4.01 -14.67
C ALA A 58 3.46 -4.28 -14.26
N MET A 59 2.53 -4.32 -15.20
CA MET A 59 1.14 -4.71 -14.93
C MET A 59 1.02 -6.19 -14.56
N GLU A 60 1.73 -7.08 -15.23
CA GLU A 60 1.75 -8.51 -14.91
C GLU A 60 2.30 -8.72 -13.49
N GLU A 61 3.46 -8.14 -13.18
CA GLU A 61 4.09 -8.21 -11.85
C GLU A 61 3.18 -7.66 -10.75
N LEU A 62 2.61 -6.47 -10.95
CA LEU A 62 1.68 -5.88 -9.98
C LEU A 62 0.41 -6.73 -9.82
N GLY A 63 -0.05 -7.38 -10.89
CA GLY A 63 -1.16 -8.32 -10.86
C GLY A 63 -0.87 -9.55 -10.00
N VAL A 64 0.34 -10.11 -10.12
CA VAL A 64 0.80 -11.25 -9.31
C VAL A 64 0.93 -10.86 -7.85
N ILE A 65 1.56 -9.71 -7.53
CA ILE A 65 1.74 -9.22 -6.16
C ILE A 65 0.39 -8.99 -5.47
N THR A 66 -0.56 -8.38 -6.17
CA THR A 66 -1.82 -7.93 -5.55
C THR A 66 -2.96 -8.93 -5.68
N GLY A 67 -2.84 -9.91 -6.59
CA GLY A 67 -3.92 -10.84 -6.92
C GLY A 67 -5.10 -10.19 -7.66
N GLN A 68 -4.94 -8.93 -8.14
CA GLN A 68 -5.98 -8.18 -8.84
C GLN A 68 -5.41 -7.52 -10.09
N LYS A 69 -6.12 -7.58 -11.22
CA LYS A 69 -5.70 -6.98 -12.48
C LYS A 69 -5.52 -5.45 -12.33
N PRO A 70 -4.32 -4.92 -12.63
CA PRO A 70 -4.04 -3.49 -12.60
C PRO A 70 -4.75 -2.71 -13.71
N ILE A 71 -4.89 -1.42 -13.50
CA ILE A 71 -5.37 -0.48 -14.53
C ILE A 71 -4.24 0.46 -14.95
N ILE A 72 -4.15 0.73 -16.25
CA ILE A 72 -3.21 1.71 -16.79
C ILE A 72 -3.63 3.12 -16.36
N ARG A 73 -2.66 3.90 -15.92
CA ARG A 73 -2.84 5.34 -15.65
C ARG A 73 -2.17 6.15 -16.74
N ARG A 74 -2.95 7.09 -17.28
CA ARG A 74 -2.51 7.96 -18.37
C ARG A 74 -2.26 9.37 -17.86
N ALA A 75 -1.32 10.07 -18.48
CA ALA A 75 -1.01 11.46 -18.16
C ALA A 75 -2.22 12.37 -18.37
N LYS A 76 -2.53 13.18 -17.36
CA LYS A 76 -3.65 14.15 -17.43
C LYS A 76 -3.27 15.42 -18.16
N LYS A 77 -2.01 15.83 -18.06
CA LYS A 77 -1.45 17.05 -18.68
C LYS A 77 -0.19 16.71 -19.45
N ALA A 78 0.15 17.51 -20.45
CA ALA A 78 1.46 17.45 -21.10
C ALA A 78 2.50 18.18 -20.23
N ILE A 79 3.70 17.59 -20.09
CA ILE A 79 4.83 18.18 -19.37
C ILE A 79 6.05 18.08 -20.25
N ALA A 80 6.51 19.22 -20.79
CA ALA A 80 7.59 19.27 -21.77
C ALA A 80 8.93 18.72 -21.22
N ASN A 81 9.29 19.08 -19.98
CA ASN A 81 10.53 18.64 -19.32
C ASN A 81 10.66 17.11 -19.24
N PHE A 82 9.55 16.40 -19.08
CA PHE A 82 9.52 14.93 -19.03
C PHE A 82 9.13 14.29 -20.36
N LYS A 83 8.98 15.07 -21.44
CA LYS A 83 8.54 14.61 -22.77
C LYS A 83 7.21 13.87 -22.74
N ILE A 84 6.33 14.20 -21.77
CA ILE A 84 5.03 13.55 -21.58
C ILE A 84 3.96 14.33 -22.34
N ARG A 85 3.15 13.63 -23.14
CA ARG A 85 1.94 14.18 -23.78
C ARG A 85 0.69 13.70 -23.03
N LYS A 86 -0.38 14.51 -23.07
CA LYS A 86 -1.69 14.13 -22.51
C LYS A 86 -2.16 12.81 -23.13
N GLY A 87 -2.63 11.89 -22.28
CA GLY A 87 -3.15 10.58 -22.70
C GLY A 87 -2.11 9.47 -22.79
N GLN A 88 -0.82 9.75 -22.73
CA GLN A 88 0.22 8.72 -22.74
C GLN A 88 0.16 7.84 -21.49
N PRO A 89 0.33 6.50 -21.62
CA PRO A 89 0.39 5.57 -20.47
C PRO A 89 1.72 5.78 -19.74
N ILE A 90 1.67 6.00 -18.43
CA ILE A 90 2.85 6.34 -17.61
C ILE A 90 2.94 5.55 -16.31
N ALA A 91 1.90 4.83 -15.94
CA ALA A 91 1.86 4.10 -14.69
C ALA A 91 0.80 2.99 -14.72
N CYS A 92 0.90 2.05 -13.79
CA CYS A 92 -0.18 1.12 -13.47
C CYS A 92 -0.57 1.22 -12.00
N LYS A 93 -1.82 0.89 -11.70
CA LYS A 93 -2.41 1.07 -10.37
C LYS A 93 -3.40 -0.03 -10.03
N VAL A 94 -3.38 -0.47 -8.77
CA VAL A 94 -4.40 -1.34 -8.17
C VAL A 94 -5.02 -0.65 -6.96
N THR A 95 -6.30 -0.92 -6.72
CA THR A 95 -6.99 -0.50 -5.49
C THR A 95 -7.60 -1.71 -4.82
N LEU A 96 -7.03 -2.07 -3.68
CA LEU A 96 -7.45 -3.20 -2.87
C LEU A 96 -8.45 -2.75 -1.81
N ARG A 97 -9.50 -3.57 -1.59
CA ARG A 97 -10.55 -3.31 -0.60
C ARG A 97 -10.93 -4.60 0.11
N ARG A 98 -11.63 -4.47 1.26
CA ARG A 98 -12.19 -5.59 2.02
C ARG A 98 -11.14 -6.68 2.30
N ALA A 99 -11.46 -7.95 2.03
CA ALA A 99 -10.58 -9.09 2.31
C ALA A 99 -9.20 -8.95 1.65
N MET A 100 -9.16 -8.65 0.35
CA MET A 100 -7.91 -8.49 -0.41
C MET A 100 -6.98 -7.43 0.18
N MET A 101 -7.54 -6.35 0.73
CA MET A 101 -6.77 -5.29 1.40
C MET A 101 -6.07 -5.80 2.65
N TYR A 102 -6.77 -6.55 3.50
CA TYR A 102 -6.20 -7.09 4.74
C TYR A 102 -5.18 -8.20 4.47
N GLU A 103 -5.44 -9.07 3.49
CA GLU A 103 -4.50 -10.11 3.06
C GLU A 103 -3.20 -9.49 2.51
N PHE A 104 -3.31 -8.48 1.66
CA PHE A 104 -2.16 -7.77 1.14
C PHE A 104 -1.38 -7.07 2.26
N MET A 105 -2.06 -6.42 3.20
CA MET A 105 -1.41 -5.76 4.34
C MET A 105 -0.66 -6.76 5.23
N ASP A 106 -1.25 -7.93 5.47
CA ASP A 106 -0.63 -8.99 6.27
C ASP A 106 0.67 -9.51 5.61
N ARG A 107 0.64 -9.80 4.31
CA ARG A 107 1.84 -10.20 3.54
C ARG A 107 2.89 -9.09 3.49
N LEU A 108 2.47 -7.85 3.29
CA LEU A 108 3.38 -6.70 3.25
C LEU A 108 4.15 -6.57 4.56
N ILE A 109 3.45 -6.59 5.72
CA ILE A 109 4.07 -6.38 7.04
C ILE A 109 4.93 -7.57 7.45
N ASN A 110 4.42 -8.79 7.30
CA ASN A 110 5.05 -9.98 7.89
C ASN A 110 6.03 -10.69 6.94
N VAL A 111 5.92 -10.47 5.63
CA VAL A 111 6.74 -11.19 4.64
C VAL A 111 7.59 -10.24 3.81
N ALA A 112 6.99 -9.21 3.20
CA ALA A 112 7.72 -8.35 2.27
C ALA A 112 8.65 -7.35 2.98
N MET A 113 8.17 -6.63 3.99
CA MET A 113 8.99 -5.63 4.71
C MET A 113 10.26 -6.21 5.34
N PRO A 114 10.25 -7.38 6.02
CA PRO A 114 11.48 -7.97 6.57
C PRO A 114 12.52 -8.33 5.52
N ARG A 115 12.13 -8.48 4.25
CA ARG A 115 13.03 -8.77 3.13
C ARG A 115 13.69 -7.52 2.51
N ILE A 116 13.29 -6.33 2.95
CA ILE A 116 13.94 -5.09 2.52
C ILE A 116 15.37 -5.07 3.06
N ARG A 117 16.33 -4.84 2.17
CA ARG A 117 17.73 -4.71 2.55
C ARG A 117 17.91 -3.54 3.52
N ASP A 118 18.68 -3.76 4.60
CA ASP A 118 18.97 -2.75 5.65
C ASP A 118 17.71 -2.10 6.24
N PHE A 119 16.62 -2.89 6.39
CA PHE A 119 15.37 -2.38 6.93
C PHE A 119 15.53 -1.91 8.38
N ARG A 120 15.20 -0.63 8.64
CA ARG A 120 15.25 0.00 9.96
C ARG A 120 13.91 0.56 10.40
N GLY A 121 12.83 0.09 9.80
CA GLY A 121 11.48 0.61 10.01
C GLY A 121 11.06 1.64 8.96
N VAL A 122 9.77 1.91 8.90
CA VAL A 122 9.17 2.86 7.96
C VAL A 122 9.09 4.27 8.55
N PRO A 123 9.25 5.34 7.75
CA PRO A 123 9.25 6.71 8.23
C PRO A 123 7.89 7.12 8.79
N MET A 124 7.88 7.92 9.87
CA MET A 124 6.65 8.44 10.47
C MET A 124 6.10 9.69 9.77
N ASP A 125 6.89 10.34 8.93
CA ASP A 125 6.55 11.64 8.32
C ASP A 125 5.69 11.51 7.06
N SER A 126 5.45 10.29 6.60
CA SER A 126 4.71 10.01 5.36
C SER A 126 3.17 10.02 5.50
N PHE A 127 2.66 10.65 6.57
CA PHE A 127 1.22 10.88 6.75
C PHE A 127 0.81 12.21 6.10
N ASP A 128 -0.27 12.17 5.31
CA ASP A 128 -0.90 13.37 4.77
C ASP A 128 -1.77 14.09 5.83
N GLN A 129 -2.39 15.22 5.43
CA GLN A 129 -3.27 15.99 6.32
C GLN A 129 -4.57 15.25 6.68
N ALA A 130 -5.01 14.32 5.83
CA ALA A 130 -6.21 13.50 6.03
C ALA A 130 -5.94 12.22 6.83
N GLY A 131 -4.69 11.99 7.28
CA GLY A 131 -4.28 10.79 8.02
C GLY A 131 -4.02 9.57 7.14
N ASN A 132 -3.91 9.70 5.81
CA ASN A 132 -3.48 8.61 4.97
C ASN A 132 -1.95 8.47 5.06
N TYR A 133 -1.47 7.23 4.91
CA TYR A 133 -0.05 6.93 4.97
C TYR A 133 0.44 6.39 3.63
N THR A 134 1.57 6.88 3.15
CA THR A 134 2.18 6.40 1.89
C THR A 134 3.58 5.85 2.16
N LEU A 135 3.79 4.61 1.76
CA LEU A 135 5.07 3.91 1.80
C LEU A 135 5.63 3.80 0.38
N GLY A 136 6.81 4.37 0.16
CA GLY A 136 7.59 4.14 -1.06
C GLY A 136 8.46 2.90 -0.92
N LEU A 137 8.43 2.04 -1.92
CA LEU A 137 9.31 0.88 -2.06
C LEU A 137 10.16 1.06 -3.33
N ASN A 138 11.45 0.81 -3.23
CA ASN A 138 12.38 0.98 -4.35
C ASN A 138 12.35 -0.21 -5.31
N GLU A 139 12.01 -1.40 -4.81
CA GLU A 139 12.12 -2.65 -5.57
C GLU A 139 10.92 -3.56 -5.32
N GLN A 140 10.40 -4.20 -6.38
CA GLN A 140 9.33 -5.19 -6.29
C GLN A 140 9.82 -6.57 -5.82
N ILE A 141 11.12 -6.81 -5.81
CA ILE A 141 11.76 -8.10 -5.48
C ILE A 141 11.47 -8.56 -4.04
N ILE A 142 11.12 -7.64 -3.15
CA ILE A 142 10.77 -7.96 -1.77
C ILE A 142 9.54 -8.87 -1.64
N PHE A 143 8.68 -8.89 -2.68
CA PHE A 143 7.52 -9.76 -2.71
C PHE A 143 7.91 -11.16 -3.18
N PRO A 144 7.62 -12.22 -2.38
CA PRO A 144 8.02 -13.59 -2.71
C PRO A 144 7.29 -14.16 -3.94
N GLU A 145 6.19 -13.54 -4.34
CA GLU A 145 5.42 -13.92 -5.52
C GLU A 145 6.15 -13.62 -6.84
N ILE A 146 7.17 -12.77 -6.78
CA ILE A 146 7.97 -12.38 -7.95
C ILE A 146 9.20 -13.28 -8.05
N GLU A 147 9.30 -14.02 -9.13
CA GLU A 147 10.46 -14.84 -9.46
C GLU A 147 11.62 -13.96 -9.95
N TYR A 148 12.79 -14.06 -9.30
CA TYR A 148 13.97 -13.23 -9.62
C TYR A 148 14.38 -13.37 -11.08
N ASP A 149 14.30 -14.56 -11.64
CA ASP A 149 14.73 -14.86 -13.03
C ASP A 149 13.84 -14.19 -14.10
N ARG A 150 12.63 -13.77 -13.74
CA ARG A 150 11.68 -13.10 -14.64
C ARG A 150 11.78 -11.59 -14.59
N ILE A 151 12.51 -11.05 -13.63
CA ILE A 151 12.66 -9.62 -13.46
C ILE A 151 13.62 -9.08 -14.49
N THR A 152 13.14 -8.19 -15.34
CA THR A 152 13.98 -7.46 -16.29
C THR A 152 14.62 -6.23 -15.67
N ARG A 153 13.99 -5.67 -14.63
CA ARG A 153 14.40 -4.43 -13.97
C ARG A 153 13.80 -4.29 -12.59
N ALA A 154 14.56 -3.66 -11.67
CA ALA A 154 14.02 -3.17 -10.41
C ALA A 154 13.03 -2.04 -10.65
N GLN A 155 11.80 -2.19 -10.18
CA GLN A 155 10.73 -1.21 -10.34
C GLN A 155 10.20 -0.81 -8.97
N GLY A 156 10.22 0.49 -8.69
CA GLY A 156 9.66 1.05 -7.46
C GLY A 156 8.15 1.15 -7.50
N MET A 157 7.54 1.19 -6.31
CA MET A 157 6.10 1.38 -6.16
C MET A 157 5.75 2.18 -4.91
N ASP A 158 4.62 2.87 -4.96
CA ASP A 158 4.03 3.58 -3.84
C ASP A 158 2.80 2.82 -3.33
N ILE A 159 2.77 2.55 -2.02
CA ILE A 159 1.67 1.89 -1.35
C ILE A 159 1.01 2.89 -0.42
N THR A 160 -0.21 3.31 -0.74
CA THR A 160 -0.97 4.29 0.05
C THR A 160 -2.09 3.58 0.83
N PHE A 161 -2.04 3.69 2.15
CA PHE A 161 -3.07 3.24 3.08
C PHE A 161 -4.05 4.38 3.30
N VAL A 162 -5.27 4.22 2.80
CA VAL A 162 -6.32 5.23 2.97
C VAL A 162 -7.14 4.88 4.20
N ILE A 163 -7.11 5.78 5.18
CA ILE A 163 -7.77 5.61 6.47
C ILE A 163 -9.01 6.51 6.54
N LYS A 164 -10.12 5.96 7.00
CA LYS A 164 -11.35 6.72 7.26
C LYS A 164 -11.58 6.90 8.74
N TYR A 165 -12.27 7.98 9.07
CA TYR A 165 -12.69 8.36 10.44
C TYR A 165 -11.54 8.70 11.38
N ALA A 166 -10.32 8.81 10.92
CA ALA A 166 -9.23 9.40 11.69
C ALA A 166 -9.43 10.92 11.77
N LYS A 167 -9.53 11.47 12.97
CA LYS A 167 -9.66 12.92 13.21
C LYS A 167 -8.30 13.61 13.33
N SER A 168 -7.26 12.85 13.59
CA SER A 168 -5.88 13.34 13.70
C SER A 168 -4.91 12.33 13.09
N LYS A 169 -3.69 12.80 12.79
CA LYS A 169 -2.58 11.93 12.34
C LYS A 169 -2.24 10.87 13.39
N ASP A 170 -2.35 11.20 14.68
CA ASP A 170 -2.03 10.28 15.77
C ASP A 170 -2.97 9.08 15.80
N GLN A 171 -4.27 9.31 15.52
CA GLN A 171 -5.24 8.22 15.42
C GLN A 171 -4.92 7.27 14.26
N ALA A 172 -4.50 7.82 13.13
CA ALA A 172 -4.10 7.02 11.97
C ALA A 172 -2.81 6.25 12.23
N LYS A 173 -1.83 6.89 12.89
CA LYS A 173 -0.55 6.28 13.29
C LYS A 173 -0.78 5.12 14.25
N GLU A 174 -1.58 5.33 15.29
CA GLU A 174 -1.88 4.30 16.28
C GLU A 174 -2.61 3.11 15.64
N LEU A 175 -3.56 3.36 14.73
CA LEU A 175 -4.22 2.30 13.96
C LEU A 175 -3.20 1.43 13.22
N LEU A 176 -2.27 2.03 12.45
CA LEU A 176 -1.27 1.27 11.69
C LEU A 176 -0.28 0.55 12.60
N LYS A 177 0.10 1.16 13.74
CA LYS A 177 0.94 0.53 14.75
C LYS A 177 0.30 -0.72 15.36
N LEU A 178 -0.98 -0.68 15.68
CA LEU A 178 -1.74 -1.82 16.19
C LEU A 178 -1.90 -2.94 15.15
N PHE A 179 -1.91 -2.61 13.86
CA PHE A 179 -1.82 -3.62 12.80
C PHE A 179 -0.44 -4.29 12.71
N GLY A 180 0.59 -3.72 13.36
CA GLY A 180 1.95 -4.24 13.36
C GLY A 180 2.88 -3.53 12.36
N MET A 181 2.52 -2.34 11.87
CA MET A 181 3.42 -1.57 10.99
C MET A 181 4.69 -1.19 11.76
N PRO A 182 5.88 -1.59 11.27
CA PRO A 182 7.15 -1.35 11.96
C PRO A 182 7.64 0.08 11.70
N PHE A 183 7.14 1.03 12.44
CA PHE A 183 7.62 2.43 12.36
C PHE A 183 9.02 2.55 12.95
N LYS A 184 9.83 3.40 12.32
CA LYS A 184 11.14 3.76 12.83
C LYS A 184 10.95 4.57 14.13
N GLU A 185 11.61 4.15 15.20
CA GLU A 185 11.64 4.96 16.42
C GLU A 185 12.31 6.30 16.13
N SER A 186 11.65 7.39 16.45
CA SER A 186 12.30 8.71 16.47
C SER A 186 13.42 8.65 17.50
N LYS A 187 14.66 8.76 17.06
CA LYS A 187 15.74 9.10 18.01
C LYS A 187 15.39 10.48 18.55
N GLU A 188 15.12 10.53 19.86
CA GLU A 188 15.16 11.78 20.62
C GLU A 188 16.52 12.44 20.51
#